data_c3ca9efa4ce1511719fe4fc5599cae5a
#
_entry.id   c3ca9efa4ce1511719fe4fc5599cae5a
#
_cell.length_a   1.000
_cell.length_b   1.000
_cell.length_c   1.000
_cell.angle_alpha   90.00
_cell.angle_beta   90.00
_cell.angle_gamma   90.00
#
_symmetry.space_group_name_H-M   'P 1'
#
loop_
_entity.id
_entity.type
_entity.pdbx_description
1 polymer ?
#
loop_
_entity_poly.entity_id
_entity_poly.type
_entity_poly.pdbx_seq_one_letter_code
_entity_poly.pdbx_strand_id
1 'polypeptide(L)'
;ILKEIIATETGNDFITFEIKNVAPIAVAKKYAGIGASLVARIKNTKTPFGIDFGVGDIIVPRQEKRKIPTQLDGFEAPTVNTYSLETTVAEKLDAILSLMEFSSRMKDYYDLYYLANKFDFDGATLTEALKKTFENRGHHFTVEQFDQVMAFGSDDAMQKKWKAFCRKIDTKTDDFNVVLRTIDVFLNSPFAAAVQLVEYSDCWSASSGKWSKNRGAEL
;
A
#
# COMPACT_ATOMS: atom_id res chain seq x y z
N ILE A 1 20.32 13.84 -8.22
CA ILE A 1 18.86 13.93 -7.88
C ILE A 1 18.68 14.27 -6.41
N LEU A 2 18.99 13.40 -5.40
CA LEU A 2 18.73 13.70 -3.99
C LEU A 2 19.45 14.97 -3.50
N LYS A 3 20.72 15.18 -3.88
CA LYS A 3 21.47 16.40 -3.58
C LYS A 3 20.85 17.64 -4.20
N GLU A 4 20.31 17.54 -5.38
CA GLU A 4 19.61 18.63 -6.09
C GLU A 4 18.29 18.95 -5.39
N ILE A 5 17.54 17.92 -4.98
CA ILE A 5 16.28 18.10 -4.24
C ILE A 5 16.51 18.86 -2.93
N ILE A 6 17.49 18.45 -2.12
CA ILE A 6 17.77 19.12 -0.84
C ILE A 6 18.40 20.53 -0.98
N ALA A 7 18.96 20.83 -2.15
CA ALA A 7 19.50 22.14 -2.48
C ALA A 7 18.49 23.08 -3.14
N THR A 8 17.26 22.62 -3.41
CA THR A 8 16.21 23.44 -4.01
C THR A 8 15.77 24.52 -3.04
N GLU A 9 15.84 25.78 -3.47
CA GLU A 9 15.35 26.92 -2.70
C GLU A 9 13.82 26.82 -2.56
N THR A 10 13.32 26.82 -1.33
CA THR A 10 11.90 26.66 -1.01
C THR A 10 11.25 27.94 -0.47
N GLY A 11 11.98 29.05 -0.43
CA GLY A 11 11.56 30.26 0.25
C GLY A 11 11.51 30.11 1.78
N ASN A 12 12.11 29.06 2.31
CA ASN A 12 12.06 28.63 3.70
C ASN A 12 13.48 28.37 4.20
N ASP A 13 14.15 29.40 4.68
CA ASP A 13 15.58 29.37 5.04
C ASP A 13 15.86 28.72 6.40
N PHE A 14 14.85 28.30 7.15
CA PHE A 14 15.05 27.79 8.51
C PHE A 14 15.18 26.26 8.59
N ILE A 15 14.90 25.53 7.52
CA ILE A 15 15.09 24.07 7.46
C ILE A 15 16.25 23.76 6.55
N THR A 16 17.21 22.98 7.06
CA THR A 16 18.30 22.42 6.26
C THR A 16 18.28 20.90 6.32
N PHE A 17 18.70 20.24 5.23
CA PHE A 17 18.74 18.80 5.12
C PHE A 17 20.18 18.30 4.96
N GLU A 18 20.51 17.24 5.66
CA GLU A 18 21.81 16.57 5.58
C GLU A 18 21.64 15.11 5.23
N ILE A 19 22.27 14.63 4.16
CA ILE A 19 22.32 13.20 3.80
C ILE A 19 23.35 12.53 4.70
N LYS A 20 22.93 11.52 5.47
CA LYS A 20 23.79 10.76 6.36
C LYS A 20 24.35 9.51 5.72
N ASN A 21 23.50 8.78 5.01
CA ASN A 21 23.86 7.53 4.36
C ASN A 21 22.98 7.28 3.15
N VAL A 22 23.52 6.59 2.16
CA VAL A 22 22.79 6.06 1.00
C VAL A 22 23.28 4.64 0.79
N ALA A 23 22.37 3.67 0.82
CA ALA A 23 22.71 2.26 0.70
C ALA A 23 21.62 1.50 -0.08
N PRO A 24 21.99 0.42 -0.79
CA PRO A 24 21.01 -0.50 -1.37
C PRO A 24 20.12 -1.10 -0.28
N ILE A 25 18.82 -1.24 -0.56
CA ILE A 25 17.87 -1.97 0.26
C ILE A 25 17.39 -3.21 -0.50
N ALA A 26 17.12 -4.29 0.24
CA ALA A 26 16.60 -5.54 -0.33
C ALA A 26 17.47 -6.10 -1.49
N VAL A 27 18.80 -6.13 -1.32
CA VAL A 27 19.78 -6.56 -2.33
C VAL A 27 19.49 -7.94 -2.92
N ALA A 28 18.78 -8.82 -2.18
CA ALA A 28 18.39 -10.15 -2.64
C ALA A 28 17.10 -10.14 -3.50
N LYS A 29 16.41 -9.02 -3.65
CA LYS A 29 15.22 -8.91 -4.49
C LYS A 29 15.58 -8.57 -5.93
N LYS A 30 14.75 -9.01 -6.87
CA LYS A 30 14.86 -8.72 -8.31
C LYS A 30 14.97 -7.21 -8.61
N TYR A 31 14.41 -6.38 -7.73
CA TYR A 31 14.50 -4.92 -7.78
C TYR A 31 15.11 -4.41 -6.48
N ALA A 32 16.39 -4.13 -6.51
CA ALA A 32 17.07 -3.50 -5.40
C ALA A 32 16.67 -2.01 -5.35
N GLY A 33 16.07 -1.59 -4.25
CA GLY A 33 15.84 -0.18 -3.98
C GLY A 33 17.09 0.49 -3.40
N ILE A 34 17.02 1.81 -3.25
CA ILE A 34 18.03 2.61 -2.57
C ILE A 34 17.39 3.30 -1.38
N GLY A 35 17.90 3.05 -0.18
CA GLY A 35 17.53 3.77 1.03
C GLY A 35 18.47 4.92 1.29
N ALA A 36 17.92 6.09 1.62
CA ALA A 36 18.68 7.24 2.05
C ALA A 36 18.26 7.65 3.46
N SER A 37 19.23 7.80 4.36
CA SER A 37 19.01 8.36 5.70
C SER A 37 19.38 9.82 5.71
N LEU A 38 18.47 10.67 6.16
CA LEU A 38 18.64 12.11 6.20
C LEU A 38 18.36 12.66 7.61
N VAL A 39 18.85 13.86 7.85
CA VAL A 39 18.51 14.66 9.05
C VAL A 39 18.02 16.01 8.60
N ALA A 40 16.78 16.35 8.94
CA ALA A 40 16.29 17.71 8.89
C ALA A 40 16.74 18.46 10.14
N ARG A 41 17.13 19.72 9.97
CA ARG A 41 17.58 20.60 11.07
C ARG A 41 16.78 21.89 11.06
N ILE A 42 16.26 22.25 12.23
CA ILE A 42 15.69 23.57 12.51
C ILE A 42 16.44 24.08 13.74
N LYS A 43 17.32 25.06 13.56
CA LYS A 43 18.23 25.53 14.63
C LYS A 43 18.96 24.32 15.27
N ASN A 44 18.78 24.08 16.55
CA ASN A 44 19.41 23.00 17.31
C ASN A 44 18.63 21.67 17.26
N THR A 45 17.40 21.66 16.74
CA THR A 45 16.58 20.47 16.63
C THR A 45 16.98 19.65 15.43
N LYS A 46 17.13 18.33 15.64
CA LYS A 46 17.49 17.36 14.62
C LYS A 46 16.41 16.32 14.50
N THR A 47 15.84 16.16 13.33
CA THR A 47 14.83 15.14 13.03
C THR A 47 15.37 14.17 12.00
N PRO A 48 15.77 12.95 12.39
CA PRO A 48 16.19 11.92 11.44
C PRO A 48 14.95 11.35 10.70
N PHE A 49 15.12 11.09 9.41
CA PHE A 49 14.11 10.41 8.58
C PHE A 49 14.78 9.64 7.45
N GLY A 50 14.04 8.70 6.87
CA GLY A 50 14.48 7.89 5.74
C GLY A 50 13.62 8.13 4.51
N ILE A 51 14.23 7.95 3.33
CA ILE A 51 13.56 7.90 2.04
C ILE A 51 13.99 6.63 1.35
N ASP A 52 13.02 5.81 0.93
CA ASP A 52 13.27 4.61 0.15
C ASP A 52 12.87 4.88 -1.31
N PHE A 53 13.79 4.62 -2.22
CA PHE A 53 13.58 4.74 -3.66
C PHE A 53 13.39 3.34 -4.25
N GLY A 54 12.19 3.02 -4.68
CA GLY A 54 11.88 1.86 -5.50
C GLY A 54 11.99 2.21 -6.99
N VAL A 55 12.39 1.25 -7.80
CA VAL A 55 12.48 1.41 -9.26
C VAL A 55 11.86 0.17 -9.91
N GLY A 56 11.04 0.39 -10.95
CA GLY A 56 10.51 -0.69 -11.77
C GLY A 56 9.11 -1.15 -11.40
N ASP A 57 8.41 -0.48 -10.49
CA ASP A 57 7.01 -0.79 -10.19
C ASP A 57 6.11 -0.48 -11.39
N ILE A 58 5.14 -1.34 -11.64
CA ILE A 58 4.10 -1.14 -12.65
C ILE A 58 2.89 -0.50 -11.98
N ILE A 59 2.34 0.54 -12.59
CA ILE A 59 1.19 1.27 -12.06
C ILE A 59 -0.02 1.06 -12.98
N VAL A 60 -1.10 0.50 -12.44
CA VAL A 60 -2.35 0.21 -13.16
C VAL A 60 -3.50 0.96 -12.49
N PRO A 61 -4.34 1.69 -13.25
CA PRO A 61 -4.23 1.94 -14.69
C PRO A 61 -3.12 2.94 -15.04
N ARG A 62 -2.81 3.88 -14.14
CA ARG A 62 -1.76 4.90 -14.27
C ARG A 62 -1.53 5.63 -12.95
N GLN A 63 -0.42 6.35 -12.86
CA GLN A 63 -0.18 7.26 -11.74
C GLN A 63 -1.25 8.36 -11.68
N GLU A 64 -1.58 8.77 -10.46
CA GLU A 64 -2.54 9.83 -10.19
C GLU A 64 -1.85 11.04 -9.58
N LYS A 65 -2.27 12.24 -9.99
CA LYS A 65 -1.84 13.47 -9.34
C LYS A 65 -2.74 13.74 -8.14
N ARG A 66 -2.16 13.83 -6.95
CA ARG A 66 -2.89 14.13 -5.72
C ARG A 66 -2.28 15.31 -4.99
N LYS A 67 -3.15 16.19 -4.51
CA LYS A 67 -2.76 17.27 -3.62
C LYS A 67 -2.66 16.70 -2.19
N ILE A 68 -1.47 16.79 -1.60
CA ILE A 68 -1.24 16.30 -0.24
C ILE A 68 -1.52 17.45 0.73
N PRO A 69 -2.52 17.34 1.63
CA PRO A 69 -2.83 18.39 2.58
C PRO A 69 -1.65 18.63 3.53
N THR A 70 -1.36 19.87 3.78
CA THR A 70 -0.35 20.28 4.78
C THR A 70 -0.93 20.17 6.19
N GLN A 71 -0.06 19.89 7.16
CA GLN A 71 -0.45 19.86 8.59
C GLN A 71 -0.30 21.22 9.27
N LEU A 72 0.34 22.17 8.61
CA LEU A 72 0.60 23.50 9.12
C LEU A 72 -0.07 24.55 8.23
N ASP A 73 -0.67 25.55 8.84
CA ASP A 73 -1.25 26.68 8.14
C ASP A 73 -0.15 27.52 7.46
N GLY A 74 -0.49 28.15 6.34
CA GLY A 74 0.43 29.02 5.60
C GLY A 74 1.39 28.29 4.66
N PHE A 75 1.34 26.95 4.57
CA PHE A 75 2.11 26.18 3.59
C PHE A 75 1.23 25.76 2.41
N GLU A 76 1.76 25.90 1.21
CA GLU A 76 1.09 25.44 0.01
C GLU A 76 1.12 23.91 -0.05
N ALA A 77 -0.05 23.29 -0.31
CA ALA A 77 -0.17 21.85 -0.40
C ALA A 77 0.43 21.35 -1.73
N PRO A 78 1.49 20.52 -1.70
CA PRO A 78 2.14 20.03 -2.90
C PRO A 78 1.24 19.08 -3.68
N THR A 79 1.32 19.14 -5.01
CA THR A 79 0.72 18.15 -5.91
C THR A 79 1.78 17.15 -6.32
N VAL A 80 1.57 15.88 -5.98
CA VAL A 80 2.52 14.80 -6.24
C VAL A 80 1.89 13.69 -7.09
N ASN A 81 2.73 12.98 -7.83
CA ASN A 81 2.31 11.74 -8.48
C ASN A 81 2.28 10.62 -7.45
N THR A 82 1.16 9.91 -7.38
CA THR A 82 0.94 8.77 -6.48
C THR A 82 0.58 7.53 -7.27
N TYR A 83 0.69 6.37 -6.65
CA TYR A 83 0.08 5.16 -7.18
C TYR A 83 -1.43 5.32 -7.26
N SER A 84 -2.06 4.60 -8.20
CA SER A 84 -3.50 4.37 -8.18
C SER A 84 -3.89 3.59 -6.91
N LEU A 85 -5.17 3.57 -6.57
CA LEU A 85 -5.67 2.78 -5.45
C LEU A 85 -5.51 1.29 -5.73
N GLU A 86 -5.75 0.86 -6.96
CA GLU A 86 -5.65 -0.53 -7.40
C GLU A 86 -4.20 -1.04 -7.26
N THR A 87 -3.21 -0.28 -7.73
CA THR A 87 -1.80 -0.63 -7.53
C THR A 87 -1.45 -0.67 -6.05
N THR A 88 -1.95 0.29 -5.26
CA THR A 88 -1.74 0.29 -3.82
C THR A 88 -2.28 -0.99 -3.17
N VAL A 89 -3.49 -1.42 -3.54
CA VAL A 89 -4.08 -2.68 -3.06
C VAL A 89 -3.22 -3.87 -3.46
N ALA A 90 -2.82 -3.94 -4.75
CA ALA A 90 -2.02 -5.05 -5.27
C ALA A 90 -0.66 -5.19 -4.56
N GLU A 91 0.04 -4.08 -4.33
CA GLU A 91 1.32 -4.04 -3.63
C GLU A 91 1.22 -4.53 -2.17
N LYS A 92 0.12 -4.17 -1.49
CA LYS A 92 -0.11 -4.59 -0.10
C LYS A 92 -0.48 -6.06 0.00
N LEU A 93 -1.34 -6.54 -0.90
CA LEU A 93 -1.69 -7.94 -0.95
C LEU A 93 -0.48 -8.83 -1.29
N ASP A 94 0.33 -8.41 -2.28
CA ASP A 94 1.58 -9.08 -2.62
C ASP A 94 2.52 -9.21 -1.41
N ALA A 95 2.69 -8.14 -0.64
CA ALA A 95 3.53 -8.15 0.56
C ALA A 95 2.97 -9.09 1.66
N ILE A 96 1.65 -9.13 1.84
CA ILE A 96 0.99 -10.02 2.80
C ILE A 96 1.19 -11.49 2.38
N LEU A 97 0.91 -11.82 1.13
CA LEU A 97 1.01 -13.18 0.62
C LEU A 97 2.46 -13.69 0.56
N SER A 98 3.42 -12.81 0.26
CA SER A 98 4.84 -13.18 0.22
C SER A 98 5.43 -13.48 1.60
N LEU A 99 4.91 -12.85 2.66
CA LEU A 99 5.43 -12.96 4.02
C LEU A 99 4.65 -13.95 4.88
N MET A 100 3.40 -14.24 4.53
CA MET A 100 2.53 -15.14 5.28
C MET A 100 2.53 -14.81 6.79
N GLU A 101 2.60 -15.83 7.65
CA GLU A 101 2.63 -15.71 9.12
C GLU A 101 3.88 -14.97 9.66
N PHE A 102 4.95 -14.89 8.89
CA PHE A 102 6.16 -14.13 9.26
C PHE A 102 5.98 -12.62 9.14
N SER A 103 4.87 -12.17 8.53
CA SER A 103 4.62 -10.74 8.39
C SER A 103 4.49 -10.05 9.75
N SER A 104 5.22 -8.95 9.91
CA SER A 104 4.99 -7.95 10.96
C SER A 104 4.25 -6.71 10.42
N ARG A 105 3.82 -6.74 9.15
CA ARG A 105 3.26 -5.60 8.42
C ARG A 105 1.75 -5.46 8.63
N MET A 106 1.32 -5.38 9.88
CA MET A 106 -0.09 -5.21 10.24
C MET A 106 -0.72 -3.96 9.60
N LYS A 107 0.12 -2.96 9.27
CA LYS A 107 -0.32 -1.78 8.53
C LYS A 107 -0.90 -2.13 7.17
N ASP A 108 -0.37 -3.14 6.46
CA ASP A 108 -0.88 -3.50 5.13
C ASP A 108 -2.30 -4.10 5.22
N TYR A 109 -2.60 -4.90 6.26
CA TYR A 109 -3.97 -5.36 6.54
C TYR A 109 -4.91 -4.19 6.89
N TYR A 110 -4.44 -3.25 7.72
CA TYR A 110 -5.21 -2.06 8.05
C TYR A 110 -5.50 -1.20 6.81
N ASP A 111 -4.51 -0.99 5.98
CA ASP A 111 -4.65 -0.20 4.76
C ASP A 111 -5.61 -0.86 3.76
N LEU A 112 -5.56 -2.19 3.56
CA LEU A 112 -6.52 -2.91 2.72
C LEU A 112 -7.94 -2.79 3.25
N TYR A 113 -8.12 -2.98 4.56
CA TYR A 113 -9.39 -2.80 5.24
C TYR A 113 -9.94 -1.38 5.05
N TYR A 114 -9.09 -0.36 5.25
CA TYR A 114 -9.45 1.04 5.06
C TYR A 114 -9.87 1.33 3.61
N LEU A 115 -9.09 0.85 2.64
CA LEU A 115 -9.37 1.05 1.22
C LEU A 115 -10.70 0.41 0.81
N ALA A 116 -10.95 -0.82 1.24
CA ALA A 116 -12.20 -1.54 0.97
C ALA A 116 -13.44 -0.82 1.50
N ASN A 117 -13.34 -0.18 2.67
CA ASN A 117 -14.47 0.54 3.30
C ASN A 117 -14.61 1.98 2.82
N LYS A 118 -13.62 2.54 2.14
CA LYS A 118 -13.59 3.97 1.82
C LYS A 118 -13.77 4.28 0.34
N PHE A 119 -13.40 3.37 -0.55
CA PHE A 119 -13.35 3.62 -1.99
C PHE A 119 -14.05 2.52 -2.78
N ASP A 120 -14.68 2.93 -3.87
CA ASP A 120 -15.23 2.02 -4.86
C ASP A 120 -14.11 1.59 -5.82
N PHE A 121 -14.22 0.38 -6.39
CA PHE A 121 -13.23 -0.17 -7.32
C PHE A 121 -13.90 -0.81 -8.53
N ASP A 122 -13.29 -0.64 -9.68
CA ASP A 122 -13.57 -1.42 -10.87
C ASP A 122 -12.83 -2.77 -10.80
N GLY A 123 -13.57 -3.87 -10.91
CA GLY A 123 -13.02 -5.20 -10.74
C GLY A 123 -12.02 -5.59 -11.83
N ALA A 124 -12.25 -5.15 -13.06
CA ALA A 124 -11.33 -5.43 -14.16
C ALA A 124 -9.98 -4.74 -13.94
N THR A 125 -10.01 -3.47 -13.55
CA THR A 125 -8.80 -2.69 -13.25
C THR A 125 -8.06 -3.23 -12.04
N LEU A 126 -8.78 -3.61 -10.98
CA LEU A 126 -8.16 -4.19 -9.78
C LEU A 126 -7.52 -5.55 -10.09
N THR A 127 -8.21 -6.42 -10.85
CA THR A 127 -7.67 -7.72 -11.27
C THR A 127 -6.40 -7.55 -12.12
N GLU A 128 -6.38 -6.60 -13.04
CA GLU A 128 -5.20 -6.31 -13.85
C GLU A 128 -4.05 -5.75 -13.00
N ALA A 129 -4.33 -4.91 -12.01
CA ALA A 129 -3.32 -4.41 -11.08
C ALA A 129 -2.68 -5.54 -10.27
N LEU A 130 -3.48 -6.47 -9.74
CA LEU A 130 -3.01 -7.67 -9.03
C LEU A 130 -2.11 -8.51 -9.94
N LYS A 131 -2.60 -8.87 -11.12
CA LYS A 131 -1.86 -9.66 -12.09
C LYS A 131 -0.52 -9.02 -12.45
N LYS A 132 -0.51 -7.75 -12.83
CA LYS A 132 0.71 -7.03 -13.23
C LYS A 132 1.72 -6.89 -12.09
N THR A 133 1.25 -6.67 -10.87
CA THR A 133 2.13 -6.58 -9.69
C THR A 133 2.80 -7.94 -9.44
N PHE A 134 2.04 -9.04 -9.45
CA PHE A 134 2.58 -10.38 -9.23
C PHE A 134 3.57 -10.79 -10.34
N GLU A 135 3.21 -10.59 -11.61
CA GLU A 135 4.10 -10.84 -12.75
C GLU A 135 5.40 -10.05 -12.65
N ASN A 136 5.31 -8.74 -12.35
CA ASN A 136 6.47 -7.86 -12.22
C ASN A 136 7.43 -8.31 -11.11
N ARG A 137 6.88 -8.79 -10.00
CA ARG A 137 7.66 -9.30 -8.87
C ARG A 137 8.12 -10.75 -9.02
N GLY A 138 7.61 -11.45 -10.04
CA GLY A 138 7.89 -12.87 -10.28
C GLY A 138 7.26 -13.76 -9.21
N HIS A 139 6.16 -13.34 -8.62
CA HIS A 139 5.41 -14.11 -7.63
C HIS A 139 4.27 -14.88 -8.31
N HIS A 140 4.08 -16.13 -7.88
CA HIS A 140 3.01 -17.00 -8.34
C HIS A 140 2.24 -17.48 -7.12
N PHE A 141 1.16 -16.81 -6.82
CA PHE A 141 0.30 -17.16 -5.69
C PHE A 141 -0.82 -18.12 -6.11
N THR A 142 -1.40 -18.82 -5.15
CA THR A 142 -2.54 -19.70 -5.33
C THR A 142 -3.72 -19.25 -4.47
N VAL A 143 -4.92 -19.73 -4.80
CA VAL A 143 -6.13 -19.45 -4.03
C VAL A 143 -5.98 -19.98 -2.60
N GLU A 144 -5.38 -21.15 -2.44
CA GLU A 144 -5.15 -21.77 -1.12
C GLU A 144 -4.23 -20.91 -0.22
N GLN A 145 -3.24 -20.23 -0.80
CA GLN A 145 -2.38 -19.32 -0.02
C GLN A 145 -3.17 -18.09 0.45
N PHE A 146 -4.06 -17.58 -0.38
CA PHE A 146 -4.96 -16.48 0.01
C PHE A 146 -5.89 -16.93 1.14
N ASP A 147 -6.55 -18.08 1.00
CA ASP A 147 -7.44 -18.66 2.02
C ASP A 147 -6.70 -18.88 3.35
N GLN A 148 -5.46 -19.36 3.29
CA GLN A 148 -4.62 -19.53 4.47
C GLN A 148 -4.38 -18.19 5.20
N VAL A 149 -4.08 -17.13 4.46
CA VAL A 149 -3.91 -15.78 5.05
C VAL A 149 -5.22 -15.28 5.66
N MET A 150 -6.35 -15.50 4.99
CA MET A 150 -7.66 -15.09 5.53
C MET A 150 -8.05 -15.89 6.80
N ALA A 151 -7.48 -17.08 6.98
CA ALA A 151 -7.65 -17.88 8.20
C ALA A 151 -6.79 -17.43 9.40
N PHE A 152 -5.86 -16.48 9.24
CA PHE A 152 -4.99 -15.99 10.33
C PHE A 152 -5.74 -15.30 11.48
N GLY A 153 -7.03 -15.06 11.32
CA GLY A 153 -7.87 -14.55 12.40
C GLY A 153 -7.93 -15.45 13.64
N SER A 154 -7.69 -16.76 13.49
CA SER A 154 -7.60 -17.72 14.58
C SER A 154 -6.18 -17.93 15.11
N ASP A 155 -5.16 -17.30 14.52
CA ASP A 155 -3.78 -17.43 14.94
C ASP A 155 -3.45 -16.45 16.08
N ASP A 156 -3.04 -16.99 17.23
CA ASP A 156 -2.74 -16.19 18.43
C ASP A 156 -1.57 -15.21 18.23
N ALA A 157 -0.58 -15.56 17.42
CA ALA A 157 0.57 -14.70 17.16
C ALA A 157 0.16 -13.51 16.30
N MET A 158 -0.65 -13.74 15.28
CA MET A 158 -1.19 -12.70 14.41
C MET A 158 -2.15 -11.77 15.17
N GLN A 159 -3.01 -12.31 16.04
CA GLN A 159 -3.86 -11.53 16.94
C GLN A 159 -3.04 -10.63 17.88
N LYS A 160 -1.94 -11.14 18.43
CA LYS A 160 -1.03 -10.35 19.29
C LYS A 160 -0.35 -9.22 18.49
N LYS A 161 0.12 -9.51 17.25
CA LYS A 161 0.71 -8.49 16.35
C LYS A 161 -0.30 -7.41 16.02
N TRP A 162 -1.56 -7.78 15.71
CA TRP A 162 -2.64 -6.84 15.42
C TRP A 162 -2.95 -5.92 16.61
N LYS A 163 -3.14 -6.49 17.80
CA LYS A 163 -3.38 -5.72 19.03
C LYS A 163 -2.24 -4.76 19.36
N ALA A 164 -0.99 -5.18 19.13
CA ALA A 164 0.18 -4.32 19.32
C ALA A 164 0.21 -3.15 18.30
N PHE A 165 -0.14 -3.42 17.05
CA PHE A 165 -0.26 -2.40 16.01
C PHE A 165 -1.35 -1.38 16.36
N CYS A 166 -2.56 -1.82 16.71
CA CYS A 166 -3.68 -0.93 17.06
C CYS A 166 -3.32 0.00 18.23
N ARG A 167 -2.65 -0.51 19.26
CA ARG A 167 -2.16 0.33 20.36
C ARG A 167 -1.16 1.38 19.92
N LYS A 168 -0.29 1.06 18.95
CA LYS A 168 0.73 2.00 18.45
C LYS A 168 0.14 3.15 17.66
N ILE A 169 -0.94 2.92 16.91
CA ILE A 169 -1.59 3.96 16.08
C ILE A 169 -2.68 4.72 16.82
N ASP A 170 -2.95 4.36 18.08
CA ASP A 170 -3.99 4.96 18.94
C ASP A 170 -5.36 5.09 18.24
N THR A 171 -5.72 4.07 17.50
CA THR A 171 -6.97 4.04 16.72
C THR A 171 -7.86 2.90 17.20
N LYS A 172 -9.14 3.19 17.41
CA LYS A 172 -10.14 2.14 17.60
C LYS A 172 -10.36 1.48 16.24
N THR A 173 -9.76 0.31 16.07
CA THR A 173 -9.93 -0.53 14.90
C THR A 173 -10.77 -1.75 15.26
N ASP A 174 -11.38 -2.33 14.25
CA ASP A 174 -12.12 -3.57 14.41
C ASP A 174 -11.20 -4.73 14.81
N ASP A 175 -11.80 -5.78 15.34
CA ASP A 175 -11.12 -7.06 15.60
C ASP A 175 -10.49 -7.59 14.32
N PHE A 176 -9.34 -8.26 14.44
CA PHE A 176 -8.59 -8.76 13.28
C PHE A 176 -9.41 -9.72 12.41
N ASN A 177 -10.33 -10.49 13.00
CA ASN A 177 -11.24 -11.33 12.22
C ASN A 177 -12.22 -10.52 11.37
N VAL A 178 -12.67 -9.35 11.86
CA VAL A 178 -13.52 -8.45 11.07
C VAL A 178 -12.73 -7.88 9.91
N VAL A 179 -11.51 -7.45 10.16
CA VAL A 179 -10.59 -6.94 9.13
C VAL A 179 -10.35 -7.97 8.05
N LEU A 180 -9.99 -9.21 8.43
CA LEU A 180 -9.74 -10.28 7.46
C LEU A 180 -10.99 -10.65 6.65
N ARG A 181 -12.17 -10.74 7.29
CA ARG A 181 -13.43 -10.98 6.56
C ARG A 181 -13.74 -9.89 5.54
N THR A 182 -13.47 -8.63 5.88
CA THR A 182 -13.68 -7.53 4.93
C THR A 182 -12.70 -7.64 3.76
N ILE A 183 -11.43 -7.94 4.03
CA ILE A 183 -10.42 -8.15 3.00
C ILE A 183 -10.78 -9.35 2.11
N ASP A 184 -11.26 -10.44 2.69
CA ASP A 184 -11.70 -11.64 1.97
C ASP A 184 -12.86 -11.30 1.02
N VAL A 185 -13.93 -10.69 1.52
CA VAL A 185 -15.08 -10.29 0.68
C VAL A 185 -14.66 -9.32 -0.42
N PHE A 186 -13.71 -8.43 -0.16
CA PHE A 186 -13.21 -7.46 -1.12
C PHE A 186 -12.29 -8.09 -2.17
N LEU A 187 -11.37 -8.98 -1.79
CA LEU A 187 -10.28 -9.41 -2.67
C LEU A 187 -10.41 -10.84 -3.20
N ASN A 188 -11.24 -11.70 -2.63
CA ASN A 188 -11.35 -13.11 -3.03
C ASN A 188 -11.61 -13.26 -4.54
N SER A 189 -12.67 -12.63 -5.06
CA SER A 189 -13.04 -12.75 -6.47
C SER A 189 -12.00 -12.13 -7.44
N PRO A 190 -11.56 -10.87 -7.27
CA PRO A 190 -10.56 -10.30 -8.17
C PRO A 190 -9.20 -10.97 -8.06
N PHE A 191 -8.81 -11.47 -6.88
CA PHE A 191 -7.59 -12.24 -6.69
C PHE A 191 -7.66 -13.60 -7.42
N ALA A 192 -8.75 -14.36 -7.21
CA ALA A 192 -8.95 -15.62 -7.91
C ALA A 192 -8.92 -15.44 -9.44
N ALA A 193 -9.57 -14.38 -9.93
CA ALA A 193 -9.55 -14.06 -11.35
C ALA A 193 -8.13 -13.71 -11.84
N ALA A 194 -7.35 -12.97 -11.07
CA ALA A 194 -5.97 -12.61 -11.43
C ALA A 194 -5.05 -13.83 -11.52
N VAL A 195 -5.13 -14.77 -10.57
CA VAL A 195 -4.27 -15.97 -10.56
C VAL A 195 -4.73 -17.05 -11.55
N GLN A 196 -6.03 -17.13 -11.85
CA GLN A 196 -6.60 -18.05 -12.83
C GLN A 196 -6.62 -17.49 -14.26
N LEU A 197 -6.21 -16.23 -14.44
CA LEU A 197 -6.19 -15.52 -15.72
C LEU A 197 -7.56 -15.47 -16.41
N VAL A 198 -8.63 -15.27 -15.62
CA VAL A 198 -9.99 -15.07 -16.10
C VAL A 198 -10.43 -13.62 -15.96
N GLU A 199 -11.44 -13.22 -16.72
CA GLU A 199 -12.00 -11.87 -16.66
C GLU A 199 -12.87 -11.69 -15.40
N TYR A 200 -12.81 -10.50 -14.80
CA TYR A 200 -13.66 -10.11 -13.68
C TYR A 200 -14.04 -8.63 -13.85
N SER A 201 -15.33 -8.33 -13.97
CA SER A 201 -15.82 -7.00 -14.35
C SER A 201 -16.86 -6.41 -13.40
N ASP A 202 -17.06 -7.02 -12.23
CA ASP A 202 -17.97 -6.46 -11.22
C ASP A 202 -17.39 -5.16 -10.63
N CYS A 203 -18.25 -4.34 -10.02
CA CYS A 203 -17.86 -3.12 -9.32
C CYS A 203 -17.99 -3.29 -7.81
N TRP A 204 -16.96 -2.93 -7.06
CA TRP A 204 -17.00 -2.87 -5.60
C TRP A 204 -17.64 -1.57 -5.15
N SER A 205 -18.58 -1.67 -4.23
CA SER A 205 -19.12 -0.51 -3.54
C SER A 205 -18.75 -0.52 -2.07
N ALA A 206 -17.94 0.45 -1.66
CA ALA A 206 -17.53 0.64 -0.26
C ALA A 206 -18.73 0.84 0.68
N SER A 207 -19.78 1.53 0.21
CA SER A 207 -20.97 1.82 1.02
C SER A 207 -21.77 0.56 1.35
N SER A 208 -21.78 -0.45 0.47
CA SER A 208 -22.48 -1.71 0.68
C SER A 208 -21.58 -2.86 1.14
N GLY A 209 -20.26 -2.73 0.97
CA GLY A 209 -19.28 -3.79 1.22
C GLY A 209 -19.48 -5.00 0.32
N LYS A 210 -19.87 -4.79 -0.95
CA LYS A 210 -20.22 -5.87 -1.88
C LYS A 210 -19.79 -5.56 -3.31
N TRP A 211 -19.50 -6.61 -4.06
CA TRP A 211 -19.39 -6.60 -5.50
C TRP A 211 -20.77 -6.68 -6.15
N SER A 212 -20.97 -5.96 -7.23
CA SER A 212 -22.20 -5.99 -8.03
C SER A 212 -21.86 -5.88 -9.52
N LYS A 213 -22.66 -6.49 -10.36
CA LYS A 213 -22.49 -6.42 -11.81
C LYS A 213 -22.41 -4.98 -12.28
N ASN A 214 -21.46 -4.71 -13.16
CA ASN A 214 -21.35 -3.41 -13.82
C ASN A 214 -22.56 -3.22 -14.76
N ARG A 215 -23.49 -2.37 -14.39
CA ARG A 215 -24.72 -2.08 -15.17
C ARG A 215 -24.47 -1.33 -16.49
N GLY A 216 -23.21 -1.00 -16.80
CA GLY A 216 -22.80 -0.25 -17.99
C GLY A 216 -22.36 -1.10 -19.18
N ALA A 217 -22.35 -2.43 -19.09
CA ALA A 217 -21.91 -3.32 -20.17
C ALA A 217 -23.05 -3.83 -21.07
N GLU A 218 -24.29 -3.35 -20.88
CA GLU A 218 -25.43 -3.64 -21.75
C GLU A 218 -25.80 -2.37 -22.54
N LEU A 219 -25.00 -2.04 -23.59
CA LEU A 219 -25.39 -1.17 -24.70
C LEU A 219 -24.75 -1.68 -25.97
#